data_a55ba42f0f924947861fedbc644cc51e
#
_entry.id   a55ba42f0f924947861fedbc644cc51e
#
_cell.length_a   1.000
_cell.length_b   1.000
_cell.length_c   1.000
_cell.angle_alpha   90.00
_cell.angle_beta   90.00
_cell.angle_gamma   90.00
#
_symmetry.space_group_name_H-M   'P 1'
#
loop_
_entity.id
_entity.type
_entity.pdbx_description
1 polymer ?
#
loop_
_entity_poly.entity_id
_entity_poly.type
_entity_poly.pdbx_seq_one_letter_code
_entity_poly.pdbx_strand_id
1 'polypeptide(L)'
;MPLPKKVRIDFILSKIDEDGNEIPEEELRKAMLEISDRYGGSTALEASEGRYINKEGVNKTEKILSFYVITSRQPSTLERDLPKYKRELERRFNQEKILITYHDVTEVS
;
A
#
# COMPACT_ATOMS: atom_id res chain seq x y z
N MET A 1 -14.67 20.10 -21.59
CA MET A 1 -13.44 20.06 -20.77
C MET A 1 -13.03 18.62 -20.50
N PRO A 2 -11.76 18.26 -20.66
CA PRO A 2 -11.33 16.91 -20.32
C PRO A 2 -11.50 16.68 -18.83
N LEU A 3 -11.80 15.43 -18.44
CA LEU A 3 -11.87 15.04 -17.05
C LEU A 3 -10.45 15.08 -16.44
N PRO A 4 -10.32 15.47 -15.16
CA PRO A 4 -9.01 15.55 -14.53
C PRO A 4 -8.37 14.18 -14.43
N LYS A 5 -7.07 14.13 -14.72
CA LYS A 5 -6.26 12.92 -14.55
C LYS A 5 -5.66 12.93 -13.15
N LYS A 6 -5.71 11.79 -12.53
CA LYS A 6 -5.14 11.58 -11.21
C LYS A 6 -4.30 10.30 -11.22
N VAL A 7 -3.67 10.01 -10.11
CA VAL A 7 -2.88 8.78 -9.92
C VAL A 7 -3.52 7.97 -8.81
N ARG A 8 -3.74 6.70 -9.07
CA ARG A 8 -4.15 5.75 -8.04
C ARG A 8 -2.90 5.02 -7.55
N ILE A 9 -2.72 5.01 -6.24
CA ILE A 9 -1.63 4.29 -5.59
C ILE A 9 -2.23 3.15 -4.79
N ASP A 10 -1.79 1.93 -5.06
CA ASP A 10 -2.24 0.72 -4.36
C ASP A 10 -1.16 0.27 -3.39
N PHE A 11 -1.58 -0.05 -2.17
CA PHE A 11 -0.71 -0.54 -1.10
C PHE A 11 -1.19 -1.93 -0.69
N ILE A 12 -0.28 -2.89 -0.72
CA ILE A 12 -0.57 -4.26 -0.29
C ILE A 12 0.49 -4.69 0.70
N LEU A 13 0.07 -5.03 1.90
CA LEU A 13 0.97 -5.48 2.95
C LEU A 13 0.38 -6.67 3.70
N SER A 14 1.25 -7.45 4.35
CA SER A 14 0.83 -8.55 5.17
C SER A 14 0.29 -8.05 6.51
N LYS A 15 -0.72 -8.72 7.04
CA LYS A 15 -1.20 -8.48 8.42
C LYS A 15 -0.33 -9.21 9.44
N ILE A 16 0.62 -10.03 8.99
CA ILE A 16 1.54 -10.80 9.83
C ILE A 16 2.96 -10.41 9.45
N ASP A 17 3.79 -10.08 10.45
CA ASP A 17 5.17 -9.69 10.21
C ASP A 17 6.08 -10.90 9.92
N GLU A 18 7.36 -10.64 9.65
CA GLU A 18 8.33 -11.71 9.32
C GLU A 18 8.57 -12.70 10.45
N ASP A 19 8.31 -12.29 11.69
CA ASP A 19 8.46 -13.16 12.85
C ASP A 19 7.20 -13.96 13.17
N GLY A 20 6.18 -13.85 12.34
CA GLY A 20 4.92 -14.57 12.51
C GLY A 20 3.94 -13.89 13.47
N ASN A 21 4.20 -12.67 13.88
CA ASN A 21 3.33 -11.94 14.79
C ASN A 21 2.29 -11.12 14.01
N GLU A 22 1.05 -11.14 14.50
CA GLU A 22 0.02 -10.30 13.93
C GLU A 22 0.31 -8.83 14.18
N ILE A 23 0.18 -8.01 13.14
CA ILE A 23 0.28 -6.56 13.29
C ILE A 23 -1.04 -6.08 13.89
N PRO A 24 -1.00 -5.32 15.00
CA PRO A 24 -2.24 -4.81 15.61
C PRO A 24 -3.05 -3.99 14.60
N GLU A 25 -4.36 -4.19 14.57
CA GLU A 25 -5.25 -3.46 13.66
C GLU A 25 -5.14 -1.96 13.84
N GLU A 26 -4.91 -1.50 15.05
CA GLU A 26 -4.72 -0.08 15.34
C GLU A 26 -3.51 0.48 14.60
N GLU A 27 -2.42 -0.28 14.53
CA GLU A 27 -1.22 0.14 13.81
C GLU A 27 -1.46 0.20 12.30
N LEU A 28 -2.20 -0.77 11.77
CA LEU A 28 -2.58 -0.77 10.36
C LEU A 28 -3.49 0.43 10.04
N ARG A 29 -4.44 0.71 10.93
CA ARG A 29 -5.34 1.87 10.77
C ARG A 29 -4.57 3.18 10.79
N LYS A 30 -3.61 3.34 11.70
CA LYS A 30 -2.76 4.53 11.76
C LYS A 30 -2.01 4.73 10.46
N ALA A 31 -1.47 3.67 9.90
CA ALA A 31 -0.76 3.75 8.62
C ALA A 31 -1.70 4.17 7.49
N MET A 32 -2.91 3.62 7.45
CA MET A 32 -3.91 3.99 6.44
C MET A 32 -4.30 5.47 6.56
N LEU A 33 -4.50 5.97 7.76
CA LEU A 33 -4.83 7.38 7.99
C LEU A 33 -3.67 8.29 7.59
N GLU A 34 -2.44 7.91 7.93
CA GLU A 34 -1.24 8.65 7.55
C GLU A 34 -1.09 8.73 6.03
N ILE A 35 -1.31 7.63 5.32
CA ILE A 35 -1.25 7.58 3.87
C ILE A 35 -2.38 8.42 3.26
N SER A 36 -3.56 8.34 3.82
CA SER A 36 -4.71 9.14 3.40
C SER A 36 -4.42 10.64 3.53
N ASP A 37 -3.85 11.05 4.66
CA ASP A 37 -3.49 12.45 4.89
C ASP A 37 -2.37 12.91 3.95
N ARG A 38 -1.40 12.03 3.71
CA ARG A 38 -0.24 12.35 2.86
C ARG A 38 -0.63 12.53 1.40
N TYR A 39 -1.56 11.74 0.89
CA TYR A 39 -1.91 11.72 -0.54
C TYR A 39 -3.33 12.17 -0.85
N GLY A 40 -4.15 12.44 0.16
CA GLY A 40 -5.45 13.06 -0.05
C GLY A 40 -6.63 12.10 -0.21
N GLY A 41 -6.81 11.20 0.70
CA GLY A 41 -7.99 10.35 0.76
C GLY A 41 -7.75 8.91 0.31
N SER A 42 -8.45 7.98 0.94
CA SER A 42 -8.26 6.56 0.66
C SER A 42 -9.55 5.78 0.82
N THR A 43 -9.63 4.65 0.12
CA THR A 43 -10.65 3.64 0.33
C THR A 43 -9.94 2.34 0.69
N ALA A 44 -10.27 1.81 1.85
CA ALA A 44 -9.69 0.55 2.31
C ALA A 44 -10.43 -0.63 1.74
N LEU A 45 -9.67 -1.62 1.26
CA LEU A 45 -10.19 -2.90 0.83
C LEU A 45 -9.44 -3.98 1.59
N GLU A 46 -10.18 -4.89 2.24
CA GLU A 46 -9.56 -6.02 2.91
C GLU A 46 -9.69 -7.27 2.07
N ALA A 47 -8.56 -7.94 1.87
CA ALA A 47 -8.54 -9.29 1.34
C ALA A 47 -8.06 -10.21 2.46
N SER A 48 -8.73 -11.35 2.63
CA SER A 48 -8.38 -12.28 3.71
C SER A 48 -7.13 -13.08 3.40
N GLU A 49 -6.81 -13.26 2.13
CA GLU A 49 -5.67 -14.07 1.70
C GLU A 49 -4.95 -13.45 0.53
N GLY A 50 -3.63 -13.59 0.54
CA GLY A 50 -2.76 -13.29 -0.59
C GLY A 50 -1.79 -14.44 -0.77
N ARG A 51 -1.21 -14.55 -1.95
CA ARG A 51 -0.19 -15.57 -2.24
C ARG A 51 1.07 -14.91 -2.76
N TYR A 52 2.19 -15.41 -2.29
CA TYR A 52 3.50 -14.99 -2.80
C TYR A 52 4.50 -16.13 -2.68
N ILE A 53 5.58 -16.00 -3.42
CA ILE A 53 6.69 -16.95 -3.34
C ILE A 53 7.76 -16.30 -2.46
N ASN A 54 8.13 -16.98 -1.36
CA ASN A 54 9.12 -16.43 -0.44
C ASN A 54 10.56 -16.64 -0.98
N LYS A 55 11.56 -16.24 -0.19
CA LYS A 55 12.97 -16.34 -0.57
C LYS A 55 13.41 -17.76 -0.88
N GLU A 56 12.81 -18.75 -0.24
CA GLU A 56 13.13 -20.18 -0.44
C GLU A 56 12.36 -20.77 -1.62
N GLY A 57 11.60 -19.99 -2.36
CA GLY A 57 10.83 -20.45 -3.49
C GLY A 57 9.53 -21.19 -3.13
N VAL A 58 9.08 -21.05 -1.90
CA VAL A 58 7.85 -21.72 -1.41
C VAL A 58 6.66 -20.76 -1.53
N ASN A 59 5.55 -21.27 -2.06
CA ASN A 59 4.30 -20.54 -2.09
C ASN A 59 3.75 -20.38 -0.68
N LYS A 60 3.42 -19.13 -0.33
CA LYS A 60 2.81 -18.79 0.94
C LYS A 60 1.42 -18.20 0.72
N THR A 61 0.48 -18.57 1.59
CA THR A 61 -0.82 -17.95 1.67
C THR A 61 -0.88 -17.22 3.01
N GLU A 62 -1.25 -15.95 2.99
CA GLU A 62 -1.31 -15.16 4.21
C GLU A 62 -2.41 -14.12 4.16
N LYS A 63 -2.77 -13.59 5.33
CA LYS A 63 -3.71 -12.47 5.44
C LYS A 63 -3.04 -11.20 4.98
N ILE A 64 -3.71 -10.47 4.10
CA ILE A 64 -3.19 -9.22 3.58
C ILE A 64 -4.18 -8.09 3.79
N LEU A 65 -3.63 -6.88 3.86
CA LEU A 65 -4.39 -5.65 3.78
C LEU A 65 -4.09 -5.00 2.44
N SER A 66 -5.13 -4.69 1.70
CA SER A 66 -5.02 -3.99 0.43
C SER A 66 -5.88 -2.74 0.47
N PHE A 67 -5.30 -1.59 0.13
CA PHE A 67 -6.04 -0.34 0.05
C PHE A 67 -5.40 0.59 -0.98
N TYR A 68 -6.14 1.62 -1.37
CA TYR A 68 -5.64 2.58 -2.35
C TYR A 68 -5.97 4.01 -1.95
N VAL A 69 -5.20 4.93 -2.52
CA VAL A 69 -5.50 6.36 -2.51
C VAL A 69 -5.52 6.88 -3.93
N ILE A 70 -6.31 7.91 -4.18
CA ILE A 70 -6.29 8.63 -5.45
C ILE A 70 -5.78 10.03 -5.16
N THR A 71 -4.71 10.41 -5.86
CA THR A 71 -4.01 11.68 -5.61
C THR A 71 -3.85 12.48 -6.89
N SER A 72 -3.79 13.81 -6.76
CA SER A 72 -3.44 14.70 -7.86
C SER A 72 -1.94 15.02 -7.91
N ARG A 73 -1.11 14.37 -7.08
CA ARG A 73 0.33 14.59 -7.10
C ARG A 73 0.95 14.15 -8.42
N GLN A 74 1.98 14.88 -8.84
CA GLN A 74 2.68 14.60 -10.09
C GLN A 74 3.43 13.27 -10.01
N PRO A 75 3.45 12.48 -11.10
CA PRO A 75 4.19 11.22 -11.14
C PRO A 75 5.66 11.35 -10.77
N SER A 76 6.31 12.43 -11.16
CA SER A 76 7.72 12.67 -10.82
C SER A 76 7.95 12.76 -9.31
N THR A 77 7.02 13.37 -8.58
CA THR A 77 7.07 13.44 -7.12
C THR A 77 6.90 12.06 -6.52
N LEU A 78 5.95 11.27 -7.05
CA LEU A 78 5.68 9.91 -6.58
C LEU A 78 6.87 8.99 -6.82
N GLU A 79 7.51 9.06 -7.99
CA GLU A 79 8.69 8.27 -8.31
C GLU A 79 9.83 8.51 -7.34
N ARG A 80 9.96 9.72 -6.83
CA ARG A 80 10.97 10.07 -5.84
C ARG A 80 10.58 9.62 -4.43
N ASP A 81 9.34 9.84 -4.04
CA ASP A 81 8.89 9.65 -2.66
C ASP A 81 8.47 8.21 -2.32
N LEU A 82 7.79 7.52 -3.24
CA LEU A 82 7.27 6.18 -2.96
C LEU A 82 8.32 5.14 -2.61
N PRO A 83 9.49 5.07 -3.28
CA PRO A 83 10.51 4.10 -2.88
C PRO A 83 11.02 4.30 -1.46
N LYS A 84 11.14 5.54 -1.02
CA LYS A 84 11.57 5.87 0.35
C LYS A 84 10.50 5.47 1.35
N TYR A 85 9.26 5.78 1.06
CA TYR A 85 8.13 5.48 1.93
C TYR A 85 7.91 3.96 2.04
N LYS A 86 8.08 3.24 0.92
CA LYS A 86 8.01 1.78 0.91
C LYS A 86 9.01 1.18 1.90
N ARG A 87 10.27 1.61 1.86
CA ARG A 87 11.30 1.12 2.79
C ARG A 87 10.99 1.45 4.23
N GLU A 88 10.43 2.64 4.48
CA GLU A 88 10.02 3.07 5.81
C GLU A 88 8.91 2.17 6.36
N LEU A 89 7.89 1.87 5.55
CA LEU A 89 6.80 0.99 5.94
C LEU A 89 7.27 -0.45 6.16
N GLU A 90 8.17 -0.94 5.31
CA GLU A 90 8.74 -2.28 5.46
C GLU A 90 9.47 -2.43 6.79
N ARG A 91 10.25 -1.44 7.19
CA ARG A 91 10.91 -1.43 8.49
C ARG A 91 9.93 -1.33 9.65
N ARG A 92 8.97 -0.40 9.52
CA ARG A 92 7.98 -0.13 10.57
C ARG A 92 7.14 -1.37 10.90
N PHE A 93 6.76 -2.12 9.88
CA PHE A 93 5.92 -3.31 10.04
C PHE A 93 6.67 -4.63 9.99
N ASN A 94 8.00 -4.58 9.99
CA ASN A 94 8.83 -5.79 9.90
C ASN A 94 8.38 -6.70 8.74
N GLN A 95 8.31 -6.12 7.55
CA GLN A 95 7.90 -6.81 6.32
C GLN A 95 9.09 -6.98 5.40
N GLU A 96 9.22 -8.16 4.81
CA GLU A 96 10.22 -8.40 3.77
C GLU A 96 9.94 -7.55 2.54
N LYS A 97 8.66 -7.46 2.18
CA LYS A 97 8.24 -6.71 1.00
C LYS A 97 6.82 -6.21 1.15
N ILE A 98 6.65 -4.91 0.99
CA ILE A 98 5.35 -4.28 0.83
C ILE A 98 5.22 -3.91 -0.64
N LEU A 99 4.12 -4.28 -1.26
CA LEU A 99 3.88 -3.94 -2.66
C LEU A 99 3.20 -2.59 -2.75
N ILE A 100 3.81 -1.68 -3.50
CA ILE A 100 3.20 -0.39 -3.82
C ILE A 100 3.25 -0.24 -5.34
N THR A 101 2.09 -0.03 -5.93
CA THR A 101 1.97 0.23 -7.37
C THR A 101 1.19 1.50 -7.59
N TYR A 102 1.37 2.13 -8.73
CA TYR A 102 0.54 3.28 -9.10
C TYR A 102 0.29 3.32 -10.60
N HIS A 103 -0.80 3.95 -10.97
CA HIS A 103 -1.17 4.12 -12.37
C HIS A 103 -2.10 5.32 -12.52
N ASP A 104 -2.16 5.83 -13.74
CA ASP A 104 -3.04 6.95 -14.05
C ASP A 104 -4.50 6.51 -14.05
N VAL A 105 -5.36 7.37 -13.52
CA VAL A 105 -6.80 7.18 -13.54
C VAL A 105 -7.48 8.49 -13.94
N THR A 106 -8.68 8.38 -14.49
CA THR A 106 -9.51 9.53 -14.79
C THR A 106 -10.67 9.55 -13.80
N GLU A 107 -10.75 10.60 -13.00
CA GLU A 107 -11.84 10.75 -12.05
C GLU A 107 -13.08 11.26 -12.76
N VAL A 108 -14.20 10.58 -12.55
CA VAL A 108 -15.51 11.02 -13.04
C VAL A 108 -16.20 11.75 -11.93
N SER A 109 -16.48 13.01 -12.16
CA SER A 109 -17.12 13.87 -11.17
C SER A 109 -18.62 14.06 -11.44
#